data_f02d26adb366b3edb6b2107ca729ba81
#
_entry.id   f02d26adb366b3edb6b2107ca729ba81
#
_cell.length_a   1.000
_cell.length_b   1.000
_cell.length_c   1.000
_cell.angle_alpha   90.00
_cell.angle_beta   90.00
_cell.angle_gamma   90.00
#
_symmetry.space_group_name_H-M   'P 1'
#
loop_
_entity.id
_entity.type
_entity.pdbx_description
1 polymer ?
#
loop_
_entity_poly.entity_id
_entity_poly.type
_entity_poly.pdbx_seq_one_letter_code
_entity_poly.pdbx_strand_id
1 'polypeptide(L)'
;ECHMSAIAALKGYRTQFLYSLHRIVFGVTDDYVYHIEGEFEDLDIIDNNGKYVECLQVKNLSDSLTFSDLFSAKDSFFKRIIQVSSTNPNVIAKVISFGSVSDELSDKKKLGQKLKSKGFHDNKIQTILAHYTKPMLVSEKSLYNDIVGKLKTEHPFIDPVIAVELLLSWICFSAEKQIPVTRITLLQEIQRIGIFVQERIKFHSQYGSTIIPLQVKNIDSDNIQLLKEGYISGISAKYEHILAGLDVIRYDE
;
A
#
# COMPACT_ATOMS: atom_id res chain seq x y z
N GLU A 1 25.35 12.27 -13.11
CA GLU A 1 23.92 12.49 -13.44
C GLU A 1 23.07 11.22 -13.29
N CYS A 2 23.57 10.03 -13.66
CA CYS A 2 22.79 8.78 -13.58
C CYS A 2 22.42 8.35 -12.13
N HIS A 3 23.26 8.64 -11.15
CA HIS A 3 23.04 8.24 -9.74
C HIS A 3 21.91 9.03 -9.06
N MET A 4 21.79 10.31 -9.35
CA MET A 4 20.72 11.15 -8.75
C MET A 4 19.33 10.79 -9.28
N SER A 5 19.21 10.39 -10.55
CA SER A 5 17.94 9.96 -11.13
C SER A 5 17.42 8.64 -10.53
N ALA A 6 18.30 7.69 -10.24
CA ALA A 6 17.92 6.41 -9.62
C ALA A 6 17.41 6.59 -8.17
N ILE A 7 18.07 7.43 -7.36
CA ILE A 7 17.63 7.73 -5.99
C ILE A 7 16.26 8.42 -5.99
N ALA A 8 16.04 9.38 -6.89
CA ALA A 8 14.76 10.06 -7.01
C ALA A 8 13.64 9.10 -7.42
N ALA A 9 13.91 8.18 -8.35
CA ALA A 9 12.95 7.16 -8.77
C ALA A 9 12.60 6.21 -7.60
N LEU A 10 13.59 5.69 -6.87
CA LEU A 10 13.37 4.84 -5.70
C LEU A 10 12.55 5.54 -4.61
N LYS A 11 12.84 6.82 -4.36
CA LYS A 11 12.05 7.64 -3.42
C LYS A 11 10.61 7.83 -3.92
N GLY A 12 10.41 8.02 -5.22
CA GLY A 12 9.10 8.11 -5.83
C GLY A 12 8.28 6.83 -5.60
N TYR A 13 8.83 5.68 -5.93
CA TYR A 13 8.17 4.39 -5.72
C TYR A 13 7.86 4.11 -4.24
N ARG A 14 8.79 4.40 -3.34
CA ARG A 14 8.54 4.21 -1.91
C ARG A 14 7.32 5.02 -1.42
N THR A 15 7.21 6.28 -1.79
CA THR A 15 6.08 7.13 -1.37
C THR A 15 4.77 6.71 -2.02
N GLN A 16 4.82 6.24 -3.26
CA GLN A 16 3.67 5.68 -3.96
C GLN A 16 3.15 4.41 -3.27
N PHE A 17 4.03 3.46 -2.92
CA PHE A 17 3.65 2.24 -2.20
C PHE A 17 3.18 2.54 -0.78
N LEU A 18 3.78 3.51 -0.09
CA LEU A 18 3.34 3.95 1.23
C LEU A 18 1.92 4.54 1.18
N TYR A 19 1.64 5.38 0.17
CA TYR A 19 0.30 5.92 -0.02
C TYR A 19 -0.70 4.81 -0.36
N SER A 20 -0.34 3.89 -1.25
CA SER A 20 -1.18 2.75 -1.61
C SER A 20 -1.51 1.89 -0.39
N LEU A 21 -0.51 1.54 0.42
CA LEU A 21 -0.70 0.79 1.66
C LEU A 21 -1.62 1.55 2.62
N HIS A 22 -1.40 2.85 2.84
CA HIS A 22 -2.27 3.68 3.67
C HIS A 22 -3.71 3.64 3.17
N ARG A 23 -3.92 3.78 1.85
CA ARG A 23 -5.24 3.79 1.24
C ARG A 23 -5.99 2.48 1.43
N ILE A 24 -5.28 1.34 1.40
CA ILE A 24 -5.85 0.01 1.63
C ILE A 24 -6.15 -0.21 3.11
N VAL A 25 -5.20 0.13 4.00
CA VAL A 25 -5.35 0.01 5.47
C VAL A 25 -6.54 0.82 5.98
N PHE A 26 -6.77 2.01 5.43
CA PHE A 26 -7.87 2.91 5.79
C PHE A 26 -9.07 2.80 4.83
N GLY A 27 -9.12 1.78 4.00
CA GLY A 27 -10.25 1.53 3.12
C GLY A 27 -11.56 1.37 3.90
N VAL A 28 -12.65 1.93 3.38
CA VAL A 28 -13.96 1.96 4.05
C VAL A 28 -14.83 0.75 3.74
N THR A 29 -14.46 -0.05 2.73
CA THR A 29 -15.21 -1.24 2.30
C THR A 29 -14.27 -2.35 1.87
N ASP A 30 -14.70 -3.58 2.05
CA ASP A 30 -14.00 -4.78 1.58
C ASP A 30 -14.28 -5.09 0.10
N ASP A 31 -15.22 -4.37 -0.51
CA ASP A 31 -15.65 -4.55 -1.91
C ASP A 31 -14.68 -3.97 -2.94
N TYR A 32 -13.64 -3.25 -2.49
CA TYR A 32 -12.71 -2.61 -3.39
C TYR A 32 -11.50 -3.51 -3.68
N VAL A 33 -11.11 -3.49 -4.96
CA VAL A 33 -9.88 -4.08 -5.48
C VAL A 33 -8.92 -2.95 -5.82
N TYR A 34 -7.70 -3.04 -5.32
CA TYR A 34 -6.65 -2.04 -5.50
C TYR A 34 -5.60 -2.58 -6.47
N HIS A 35 -5.46 -1.92 -7.61
CA HIS A 35 -4.43 -2.19 -8.60
C HIS A 35 -3.30 -1.16 -8.43
N ILE A 36 -2.19 -1.61 -7.88
CA ILE A 36 -0.99 -0.78 -7.69
C ILE A 36 -0.20 -0.83 -9.00
N GLU A 37 0.28 0.31 -9.48
CA GLU A 37 0.74 0.46 -10.87
C GLU A 37 -0.37 0.02 -11.83
N GLY A 38 -1.55 0.62 -11.68
CA GLY A 38 -2.73 0.27 -12.42
C GLY A 38 -2.67 0.61 -13.90
N GLU A 39 -3.76 0.34 -14.62
CA GLU A 39 -3.84 0.62 -16.06
C GLU A 39 -3.83 2.12 -16.36
N PHE A 40 -4.45 2.93 -15.51
CA PHE A 40 -4.58 4.36 -15.73
C PHE A 40 -3.61 5.18 -14.87
N GLU A 41 -3.45 4.81 -13.58
CA GLU A 41 -2.66 5.61 -12.65
C GLU A 41 -1.84 4.74 -11.68
N ASP A 42 -1.04 5.38 -10.83
CA ASP A 42 -0.19 4.71 -9.84
C ASP A 42 -0.99 3.83 -8.87
N LEU A 43 -2.26 4.17 -8.64
CA LEU A 43 -3.20 3.34 -7.89
C LEU A 43 -4.59 3.48 -8.49
N ASP A 44 -5.11 2.41 -9.03
CA ASP A 44 -6.50 2.31 -9.49
C ASP A 44 -7.33 1.53 -8.48
N ILE A 45 -8.50 2.07 -8.11
CA ILE A 45 -9.46 1.43 -7.21
C ILE A 45 -10.70 1.07 -8.00
N ILE A 46 -11.04 -0.22 -7.98
CA ILE A 46 -12.11 -0.81 -8.77
C ILE A 46 -13.14 -1.43 -7.80
N ASP A 47 -14.42 -1.30 -8.09
CA ASP A 47 -15.48 -1.95 -7.33
C ASP A 47 -15.63 -3.44 -7.72
N ASN A 48 -16.49 -4.17 -7.00
CA ASN A 48 -16.79 -5.58 -7.25
C ASN A 48 -17.50 -5.85 -8.58
N ASN A 49 -17.94 -4.80 -9.29
CA ASN A 49 -18.51 -4.89 -10.64
C ASN A 49 -17.48 -4.61 -11.74
N GLY A 50 -16.21 -4.44 -11.38
CA GLY A 50 -15.13 -4.13 -12.31
C GLY A 50 -15.13 -2.67 -12.79
N LYS A 51 -15.81 -1.74 -12.09
CA LYS A 51 -15.83 -0.33 -12.44
C LYS A 51 -14.80 0.46 -11.66
N TYR A 52 -14.11 1.34 -12.35
CA TYR A 52 -13.16 2.27 -11.72
C TYR A 52 -13.91 3.29 -10.86
N VAL A 53 -13.53 3.35 -9.59
CA VAL A 53 -14.07 4.27 -8.58
C VAL A 53 -13.15 5.45 -8.40
N GLU A 54 -11.84 5.19 -8.25
CA GLU A 54 -10.81 6.21 -8.14
C GLU A 54 -9.58 5.82 -8.97
N CYS A 55 -8.95 6.82 -9.60
CA CYS A 55 -7.63 6.70 -10.23
C CYS A 55 -6.71 7.77 -9.61
N LEU A 56 -5.60 7.35 -9.04
CA LEU A 56 -4.78 8.14 -8.13
C LEU A 56 -3.34 8.23 -8.66
N GLN A 57 -2.92 9.44 -9.07
CA GLN A 57 -1.54 9.73 -9.43
C GLN A 57 -0.79 10.23 -8.18
N VAL A 58 0.34 9.63 -7.87
CA VAL A 58 1.19 10.01 -6.73
C VAL A 58 2.43 10.76 -7.21
N LYS A 59 2.73 11.90 -6.62
CA LYS A 59 3.89 12.74 -6.96
C LYS A 59 4.69 13.10 -5.71
N ASN A 60 5.98 12.78 -5.73
CA ASN A 60 6.93 13.20 -4.72
C ASN A 60 8.04 14.05 -5.37
N LEU A 61 7.78 15.33 -5.46
CA LEU A 61 8.68 16.32 -6.08
C LEU A 61 9.35 17.15 -4.99
N SER A 62 10.59 17.57 -5.24
CA SER A 62 11.30 18.55 -4.40
C SER A 62 10.69 19.95 -4.51
N ASP A 63 10.15 20.24 -5.68
CA ASP A 63 9.54 21.52 -6.01
C ASP A 63 8.01 21.44 -5.97
N SER A 64 7.36 22.57 -6.23
CA SER A 64 5.90 22.61 -6.30
C SER A 64 5.38 21.82 -7.50
N LEU A 65 4.40 20.95 -7.27
CA LEU A 65 3.69 20.25 -8.33
C LEU A 65 2.97 21.23 -9.23
N THR A 66 3.27 21.19 -10.53
CA THR A 66 2.73 22.08 -11.54
C THR A 66 1.88 21.34 -12.57
N PHE A 67 1.19 22.10 -13.42
CA PHE A 67 0.47 21.51 -14.55
C PHE A 67 1.38 20.70 -15.47
N SER A 68 2.61 21.14 -15.68
CA SER A 68 3.57 20.48 -16.56
C SER A 68 3.97 19.09 -16.08
N ASP A 69 3.92 18.84 -14.77
CA ASP A 69 4.24 17.53 -14.18
C ASP A 69 3.15 16.46 -14.43
N LEU A 70 1.95 16.93 -14.79
CA LEU A 70 0.78 16.10 -15.09
C LEU A 70 0.44 16.06 -16.58
N PHE A 71 1.13 16.86 -17.39
CA PHE A 71 0.84 17.03 -18.81
C PHE A 71 2.03 16.71 -19.70
N SER A 72 1.86 15.76 -20.59
CA SER A 72 2.74 15.59 -21.75
C SER A 72 1.94 15.51 -23.04
N ALA A 73 2.58 15.79 -24.18
CA ALA A 73 1.90 15.80 -25.46
C ALA A 73 1.43 14.37 -25.89
N LYS A 74 2.21 13.34 -25.53
CA LYS A 74 1.90 11.95 -25.87
C LYS A 74 0.95 11.32 -24.87
N ASP A 75 1.26 11.45 -23.59
CA ASP A 75 0.49 10.89 -22.50
C ASP A 75 0.36 11.91 -21.38
N SER A 76 -0.81 12.02 -20.79
CA SER A 76 -1.04 12.93 -19.66
C SER A 76 -2.16 12.43 -18.77
N PHE A 77 -2.02 12.72 -17.48
CA PHE A 77 -3.06 12.49 -16.48
C PHE A 77 -4.44 12.97 -16.97
N PHE A 78 -4.51 14.16 -17.59
CA PHE A 78 -5.77 14.73 -18.07
C PHE A 78 -6.39 13.95 -19.25
N LYS A 79 -5.57 13.35 -20.11
CA LYS A 79 -6.08 12.49 -21.20
C LYS A 79 -6.60 11.16 -20.65
N ARG A 80 -5.93 10.59 -19.66
CA ARG A 80 -6.37 9.37 -19.01
C ARG A 80 -7.68 9.56 -18.26
N ILE A 81 -7.94 10.74 -17.65
CA ILE A 81 -9.26 11.06 -17.08
C ILE A 81 -10.36 10.94 -18.15
N ILE A 82 -10.14 11.51 -19.34
CA ILE A 82 -11.14 11.43 -20.41
C ILE A 82 -11.37 9.97 -20.83
N GLN A 83 -10.30 9.19 -20.91
CA GLN A 83 -10.37 7.78 -21.29
C GLN A 83 -11.15 6.96 -20.27
N VAL A 84 -10.77 7.00 -18.99
CA VAL A 84 -11.43 6.21 -17.94
C VAL A 84 -12.86 6.64 -17.71
N SER A 85 -13.16 7.95 -17.77
CA SER A 85 -14.51 8.47 -17.56
C SER A 85 -15.50 8.11 -18.68
N SER A 86 -15.02 7.75 -19.87
CA SER A 86 -15.88 7.34 -20.97
C SER A 86 -16.68 6.06 -20.68
N THR A 87 -16.12 5.17 -19.87
CA THR A 87 -16.74 3.90 -19.45
C THR A 87 -17.14 3.89 -17.98
N ASN A 88 -16.61 4.83 -17.18
CA ASN A 88 -16.85 4.94 -15.75
C ASN A 88 -17.32 6.36 -15.39
N PRO A 89 -18.60 6.68 -15.53
CA PRO A 89 -19.11 8.04 -15.41
C PRO A 89 -19.01 8.63 -13.99
N ASN A 90 -18.76 7.81 -12.99
CA ASN A 90 -18.63 8.25 -11.59
C ASN A 90 -17.18 8.19 -11.07
N VAL A 91 -16.21 7.87 -11.93
CA VAL A 91 -14.81 7.77 -11.51
C VAL A 91 -14.27 9.12 -11.00
N ILE A 92 -13.47 9.09 -9.98
CA ILE A 92 -12.80 10.27 -9.42
C ILE A 92 -11.29 10.16 -9.70
N ALA A 93 -10.74 11.17 -10.36
CA ALA A 93 -9.32 11.29 -10.59
C ALA A 93 -8.68 12.25 -9.58
N LYS A 94 -7.67 11.78 -8.86
CA LYS A 94 -6.99 12.54 -7.81
C LYS A 94 -5.48 12.57 -8.04
N VAL A 95 -4.87 13.64 -7.62
CA VAL A 95 -3.41 13.73 -7.52
C VAL A 95 -3.04 13.84 -6.04
N ILE A 96 -2.09 13.02 -5.63
CA ILE A 96 -1.53 12.99 -4.29
C ILE A 96 -0.14 13.61 -4.37
N SER A 97 0.10 14.66 -3.61
CA SER A 97 1.38 15.37 -3.61
C SER A 97 2.05 15.32 -2.24
N PHE A 98 3.31 14.92 -2.23
CA PHE A 98 4.17 14.98 -1.05
C PHE A 98 4.93 16.31 -0.93
N GLY A 99 4.73 17.22 -1.88
CA GLY A 99 5.26 18.57 -1.89
C GLY A 99 4.15 19.61 -2.05
N SER A 100 4.52 20.86 -2.14
CA SER A 100 3.56 21.94 -2.42
C SER A 100 2.88 21.77 -3.78
N VAL A 101 1.76 22.45 -3.98
CA VAL A 101 0.97 22.39 -5.21
C VAL A 101 0.73 23.81 -5.72
N SER A 102 0.92 24.01 -7.02
CA SER A 102 0.65 25.29 -7.66
C SER A 102 -0.85 25.61 -7.71
N ASP A 103 -1.17 26.90 -7.69
CA ASP A 103 -2.54 27.40 -7.76
C ASP A 103 -3.30 26.92 -8.99
N GLU A 104 -2.59 26.73 -10.13
CA GLU A 104 -3.22 26.30 -11.38
C GLU A 104 -3.84 24.90 -11.31
N LEU A 105 -3.39 24.05 -10.39
CA LEU A 105 -3.96 22.73 -10.13
C LEU A 105 -5.03 22.77 -9.03
N SER A 106 -4.98 23.73 -8.13
CA SER A 106 -5.90 23.82 -7.00
C SER A 106 -7.19 24.58 -7.33
N ASP A 107 -7.17 25.41 -8.38
CA ASP A 107 -8.30 26.22 -8.85
C ASP A 107 -8.82 25.68 -10.19
N LYS A 108 -10.07 25.18 -10.19
CA LYS A 108 -10.71 24.61 -11.40
C LYS A 108 -10.80 25.61 -12.57
N LYS A 109 -10.97 26.91 -12.29
CA LYS A 109 -11.02 27.96 -13.34
C LYS A 109 -9.66 28.15 -13.99
N LYS A 110 -8.60 28.26 -13.18
CA LYS A 110 -7.20 28.36 -13.68
C LYS A 110 -6.83 27.09 -14.46
N LEU A 111 -7.17 25.91 -13.93
CA LEU A 111 -6.94 24.64 -14.62
C LEU A 111 -7.66 24.58 -15.98
N GLY A 112 -8.94 25.00 -16.05
CA GLY A 112 -9.68 25.04 -17.30
C GLY A 112 -9.04 25.96 -18.34
N GLN A 113 -8.57 27.13 -17.93
CA GLN A 113 -7.84 28.07 -18.81
C GLN A 113 -6.53 27.44 -19.33
N LYS A 114 -5.82 26.74 -18.46
CA LYS A 114 -4.56 26.08 -18.82
C LYS A 114 -4.80 24.93 -19.80
N LEU A 115 -5.81 24.09 -19.56
CA LEU A 115 -6.21 23.03 -20.49
C LEU A 115 -6.59 23.59 -21.87
N LYS A 116 -7.34 24.70 -21.90
CA LYS A 116 -7.70 25.38 -23.15
C LYS A 116 -6.47 25.87 -23.92
N SER A 117 -5.48 26.44 -23.22
CA SER A 117 -4.22 26.87 -23.83
C SER A 117 -3.39 25.72 -24.40
N LYS A 118 -3.64 24.48 -23.95
CA LYS A 118 -2.99 23.25 -24.44
C LYS A 118 -3.81 22.51 -25.52
N GLY A 119 -4.86 23.15 -26.04
CA GLY A 119 -5.64 22.64 -27.16
C GLY A 119 -6.77 21.68 -26.80
N PHE A 120 -7.15 21.58 -25.53
CA PHE A 120 -8.36 20.81 -25.18
C PHE A 120 -9.62 21.59 -25.58
N HIS A 121 -10.57 20.92 -26.20
CA HIS A 121 -11.88 21.48 -26.52
C HIS A 121 -12.75 21.59 -25.25
N ASP A 122 -13.70 22.52 -25.27
CA ASP A 122 -14.52 22.86 -24.09
C ASP A 122 -15.28 21.64 -23.50
N ASN A 123 -15.80 20.73 -24.32
CA ASN A 123 -16.44 19.49 -23.85
C ASN A 123 -15.48 18.59 -23.06
N LYS A 124 -14.23 18.42 -23.54
CA LYS A 124 -13.21 17.63 -22.86
C LYS A 124 -12.76 18.30 -21.56
N ILE A 125 -12.66 19.64 -21.54
CA ILE A 125 -12.37 20.39 -20.34
C ILE A 125 -13.46 20.18 -19.29
N GLN A 126 -14.73 20.23 -19.66
CA GLN A 126 -15.83 19.97 -18.74
C GLN A 126 -15.78 18.54 -18.17
N THR A 127 -15.49 17.54 -19.00
CA THR A 127 -15.29 16.16 -18.55
C THR A 127 -14.14 16.08 -17.53
N ILE A 128 -12.97 16.64 -17.84
CA ILE A 128 -11.83 16.66 -16.90
C ILE A 128 -12.23 17.30 -15.58
N LEU A 129 -12.82 18.50 -15.61
CA LEU A 129 -13.18 19.24 -14.40
C LEU A 129 -14.29 18.57 -13.56
N ALA A 130 -15.15 17.76 -14.19
CA ALA A 130 -16.17 16.98 -13.50
C ALA A 130 -15.55 15.84 -12.67
N HIS A 131 -14.55 15.15 -13.21
CA HIS A 131 -13.92 13.99 -12.58
C HIS A 131 -12.67 14.34 -11.74
N TYR A 132 -12.03 15.46 -12.03
CA TYR A 132 -10.83 15.91 -11.32
C TYR A 132 -11.17 16.52 -9.96
N THR A 133 -10.45 16.08 -8.95
CA THR A 133 -10.45 16.71 -7.62
C THR A 133 -9.15 17.47 -7.40
N LYS A 134 -9.23 18.53 -6.59
CA LYS A 134 -8.03 19.30 -6.20
C LYS A 134 -6.99 18.34 -5.58
N PRO A 135 -5.69 18.55 -5.85
CA PRO A 135 -4.63 17.71 -5.30
C PRO A 135 -4.66 17.65 -3.77
N MET A 136 -4.38 16.46 -3.24
CA MET A 136 -4.29 16.22 -1.80
C MET A 136 -2.83 16.28 -1.36
N LEU A 137 -2.56 17.12 -0.37
CA LEU A 137 -1.24 17.22 0.26
C LEU A 137 -1.11 16.17 1.35
N VAL A 138 -0.03 15.42 1.33
CA VAL A 138 0.28 14.39 2.33
C VAL A 138 1.75 14.48 2.73
N SER A 139 2.09 13.93 3.89
CA SER A 139 3.48 13.75 4.30
C SER A 139 3.80 12.29 4.54
N GLU A 140 5.00 11.85 4.15
CA GLU A 140 5.48 10.50 4.34
C GLU A 140 5.40 10.10 5.83
N LYS A 141 5.85 11.00 6.72
CA LYS A 141 5.82 10.80 8.17
C LYS A 141 4.40 10.62 8.71
N SER A 142 3.44 11.41 8.22
CA SER A 142 2.04 11.29 8.66
C SER A 142 1.46 9.95 8.25
N LEU A 143 1.55 9.59 6.96
CA LEU A 143 1.03 8.33 6.45
C LEU A 143 1.63 7.12 7.18
N TYR A 144 2.95 7.14 7.39
CA TYR A 144 3.64 6.08 8.12
C TYR A 144 3.13 5.95 9.56
N ASN A 145 3.06 7.06 10.28
CA ASN A 145 2.58 7.07 11.66
C ASN A 145 1.11 6.64 11.78
N ASP A 146 0.28 7.03 10.83
CA ASP A 146 -1.13 6.64 10.79
C ASP A 146 -1.27 5.11 10.65
N ILE A 147 -0.50 4.49 9.73
CA ILE A 147 -0.49 3.04 9.56
C ILE A 147 0.02 2.36 10.84
N VAL A 148 1.15 2.80 11.38
CA VAL A 148 1.72 2.26 12.64
C VAL A 148 0.70 2.35 13.77
N GLY A 149 0.04 3.51 13.93
CA GLY A 149 -0.98 3.72 14.95
C GLY A 149 -2.16 2.77 14.81
N LYS A 150 -2.65 2.58 13.59
CA LYS A 150 -3.76 1.68 13.30
C LYS A 150 -3.39 0.22 13.56
N LEU A 151 -2.24 -0.23 13.07
CA LEU A 151 -1.76 -1.60 13.31
C LEU A 151 -1.57 -1.86 14.80
N LYS A 152 -0.99 -0.92 15.55
CA LYS A 152 -0.83 -1.03 17.00
C LYS A 152 -2.17 -1.21 17.74
N THR A 153 -3.21 -0.54 17.25
CA THR A 153 -4.54 -0.58 17.90
C THR A 153 -5.31 -1.85 17.51
N GLU A 154 -5.30 -2.22 16.22
CA GLU A 154 -6.10 -3.34 15.71
C GLU A 154 -5.38 -4.69 15.83
N HIS A 155 -4.05 -4.68 15.91
CA HIS A 155 -3.21 -5.88 15.97
C HIS A 155 -2.15 -5.77 17.09
N PRO A 156 -2.57 -5.80 18.38
CA PRO A 156 -1.68 -5.51 19.50
C PRO A 156 -0.55 -6.53 19.71
N PHE A 157 -0.62 -7.69 19.03
CA PHE A 157 0.35 -8.77 19.15
C PHE A 157 1.48 -8.73 18.11
N ILE A 158 1.50 -7.73 17.23
CA ILE A 158 2.57 -7.55 16.26
C ILE A 158 3.42 -6.30 16.58
N ASP A 159 4.67 -6.30 16.13
CA ASP A 159 5.46 -5.07 16.09
C ASP A 159 4.99 -4.23 14.89
N PRO A 160 4.31 -3.09 15.10
CA PRO A 160 3.70 -2.35 14.01
C PRO A 160 4.74 -1.69 13.09
N VAL A 161 5.95 -1.38 13.58
CA VAL A 161 7.03 -0.78 12.77
C VAL A 161 7.59 -1.81 11.80
N ILE A 162 7.91 -3.01 12.29
CA ILE A 162 8.36 -4.12 11.44
C ILE A 162 7.26 -4.51 10.46
N ALA A 163 6.02 -4.57 10.91
CA ALA A 163 4.88 -4.93 10.06
C ALA A 163 4.72 -3.97 8.88
N VAL A 164 4.85 -2.65 9.09
CA VAL A 164 4.75 -1.67 7.99
C VAL A 164 5.83 -1.92 6.93
N GLU A 165 7.08 -2.17 7.32
CA GLU A 165 8.16 -2.42 6.37
C GLU A 165 7.94 -3.72 5.56
N LEU A 166 7.43 -4.77 6.21
CA LEU A 166 7.09 -6.03 5.53
C LEU A 166 5.88 -5.87 4.59
N LEU A 167 4.87 -5.10 5.01
CA LEU A 167 3.71 -4.79 4.16
C LEU A 167 4.11 -3.92 2.96
N LEU A 168 5.03 -2.97 3.11
CA LEU A 168 5.56 -2.21 1.98
C LEU A 168 6.29 -3.10 0.97
N SER A 169 7.07 -4.07 1.45
CA SER A 169 7.69 -5.09 0.58
C SER A 169 6.65 -5.93 -0.15
N TRP A 170 5.58 -6.33 0.53
CA TRP A 170 4.49 -7.09 -0.06
C TRP A 170 3.71 -6.26 -1.11
N ILE A 171 3.45 -4.98 -0.86
CA ILE A 171 2.84 -4.05 -1.82
C ILE A 171 3.73 -3.90 -3.07
N CYS A 172 5.05 -3.73 -2.88
CA CYS A 172 6.02 -3.66 -3.98
C CYS A 172 5.99 -4.94 -4.83
N PHE A 173 6.00 -6.11 -4.21
CA PHE A 173 5.88 -7.40 -4.90
C PHE A 173 4.55 -7.53 -5.66
N SER A 174 3.45 -7.11 -5.04
CA SER A 174 2.13 -7.14 -5.69
C SER A 174 2.08 -6.24 -6.92
N ALA A 175 2.68 -5.05 -6.85
CA ALA A 175 2.82 -4.13 -7.98
C ALA A 175 3.67 -4.75 -9.11
N GLU A 176 4.83 -5.31 -8.77
CA GLU A 176 5.72 -5.97 -9.74
C GLU A 176 5.03 -7.12 -10.48
N LYS A 177 4.25 -7.92 -9.77
CA LYS A 177 3.54 -9.09 -10.32
C LYS A 177 2.15 -8.76 -10.86
N GLN A 178 1.72 -7.50 -10.79
CA GLN A 178 0.37 -7.07 -11.19
C GLN A 178 -0.74 -7.86 -10.47
N ILE A 179 -0.49 -8.19 -9.19
CA ILE A 179 -1.45 -8.90 -8.34
C ILE A 179 -2.38 -7.89 -7.70
N PRO A 180 -3.69 -7.97 -7.94
CA PRO A 180 -4.64 -7.10 -7.27
C PRO A 180 -4.64 -7.31 -5.76
N VAL A 181 -4.74 -6.23 -5.02
CA VAL A 181 -4.80 -6.25 -3.57
C VAL A 181 -6.22 -5.93 -3.10
N THR A 182 -6.69 -6.65 -2.10
CA THR A 182 -7.94 -6.36 -1.40
C THR A 182 -7.66 -6.16 0.08
N ARG A 183 -8.62 -5.61 0.81
CA ARG A 183 -8.52 -5.52 2.26
C ARG A 183 -8.43 -6.91 2.92
N ILE A 184 -9.09 -7.90 2.35
CA ILE A 184 -9.02 -9.29 2.82
C ILE A 184 -7.61 -9.84 2.67
N THR A 185 -6.98 -9.69 1.50
CA THR A 185 -5.59 -10.15 1.29
C THR A 185 -4.59 -9.37 2.16
N LEU A 186 -4.83 -8.10 2.43
CA LEU A 186 -4.04 -7.34 3.40
C LEU A 186 -4.16 -7.91 4.81
N LEU A 187 -5.36 -8.23 5.28
CA LEU A 187 -5.55 -8.82 6.61
C LEU A 187 -4.89 -10.20 6.74
N GLN A 188 -4.96 -11.02 5.70
CA GLN A 188 -4.25 -12.31 5.63
C GLN A 188 -2.73 -12.11 5.74
N GLU A 189 -2.19 -11.11 5.05
CA GLU A 189 -0.77 -10.79 5.12
C GLU A 189 -0.36 -10.26 6.50
N ILE A 190 -1.17 -9.41 7.13
CA ILE A 190 -0.95 -8.95 8.51
C ILE A 190 -0.92 -10.13 9.49
N GLN A 191 -1.85 -11.09 9.35
CA GLN A 191 -1.87 -12.29 10.18
C GLN A 191 -0.60 -13.12 9.98
N ARG A 192 -0.19 -13.34 8.74
CA ARG A 192 1.04 -14.06 8.40
C ARG A 192 2.29 -13.42 9.03
N ILE A 193 2.41 -12.10 8.91
CA ILE A 193 3.49 -11.32 9.52
C ILE A 193 3.41 -11.39 11.04
N GLY A 194 2.22 -11.25 11.60
CA GLY A 194 1.99 -11.24 13.05
C GLY A 194 2.45 -12.53 13.71
N ILE A 195 2.10 -13.68 13.15
CA ILE A 195 2.53 -14.99 13.67
C ILE A 195 4.05 -15.09 13.64
N PHE A 196 4.67 -14.77 12.51
CA PHE A 196 6.12 -14.87 12.35
C PHE A 196 6.88 -13.97 13.34
N VAL A 197 6.47 -12.72 13.50
CA VAL A 197 7.14 -11.77 14.40
C VAL A 197 6.95 -12.18 15.87
N GLN A 198 5.75 -12.59 16.22
CA GLN A 198 5.42 -13.00 17.58
C GLN A 198 6.22 -14.23 18.03
N GLU A 199 6.30 -15.24 17.20
CA GLU A 199 7.10 -16.44 17.49
C GLU A 199 8.59 -16.12 17.60
N ARG A 200 9.11 -15.30 16.70
CA ARG A 200 10.51 -14.88 16.74
C ARG A 200 10.86 -14.11 18.02
N ILE A 201 9.98 -13.19 18.45
CA ILE A 201 10.20 -12.41 19.69
C ILE A 201 10.15 -13.32 20.90
N LYS A 202 9.16 -14.20 21.01
CA LYS A 202 9.04 -15.15 22.11
C LYS A 202 10.27 -16.06 22.19
N PHE A 203 10.70 -16.57 21.07
CA PHE A 203 11.88 -17.42 20.98
C PHE A 203 13.15 -16.69 21.42
N HIS A 204 13.36 -15.49 20.92
CA HIS A 204 14.53 -14.68 21.25
C HIS A 204 14.57 -14.27 22.73
N SER A 205 13.44 -13.93 23.32
CA SER A 205 13.36 -13.54 24.74
C SER A 205 13.68 -14.69 25.70
N GLN A 206 13.38 -15.92 25.30
CA GLN A 206 13.58 -17.09 26.15
C GLN A 206 14.93 -17.79 25.95
N TYR A 207 15.46 -17.81 24.75
CA TYR A 207 16.67 -18.54 24.38
C TYR A 207 17.83 -17.65 23.92
N GLY A 208 17.71 -16.34 24.08
CA GLY A 208 18.73 -15.38 23.68
C GLY A 208 18.96 -15.40 22.17
N SER A 209 20.21 -15.51 21.76
CA SER A 209 20.58 -15.51 20.34
C SER A 209 20.38 -16.86 19.63
N THR A 210 19.86 -17.87 20.31
CA THR A 210 19.62 -19.18 19.70
C THR A 210 18.38 -19.11 18.84
N ILE A 211 18.54 -18.95 17.54
CA ILE A 211 17.45 -18.96 16.57
C ILE A 211 17.32 -20.39 16.06
N ILE A 212 16.24 -21.07 16.44
CA ILE A 212 15.81 -22.29 15.76
C ILE A 212 14.87 -21.82 14.64
N PRO A 213 15.22 -22.05 13.36
CA PRO A 213 14.36 -21.67 12.26
C PRO A 213 13.11 -22.56 12.28
N LEU A 214 12.02 -22.00 12.74
CA LEU A 214 10.71 -22.61 12.61
C LEU A 214 10.18 -22.34 11.21
N GLN A 215 10.12 -23.36 10.38
CA GLN A 215 9.37 -23.30 9.14
C GLN A 215 7.87 -23.47 9.46
N VAL A 216 7.23 -22.36 9.75
CA VAL A 216 5.79 -22.33 9.93
C VAL A 216 5.14 -22.23 8.56
N LYS A 217 4.61 -23.34 8.05
CA LYS A 217 3.81 -23.36 6.83
C LYS A 217 2.33 -23.34 7.21
N ASN A 218 1.62 -22.31 6.76
CA ASN A 218 0.15 -22.20 6.80
C ASN A 218 -0.47 -22.57 8.16
N ILE A 219 -0.42 -21.64 9.09
CA ILE A 219 -1.07 -21.80 10.39
C ILE A 219 -2.47 -21.17 10.31
N ASP A 220 -3.48 -22.01 10.28
CA ASP A 220 -4.83 -21.68 10.69
C ASP A 220 -5.06 -22.09 12.16
N SER A 221 -6.17 -21.69 12.74
CA SER A 221 -6.51 -21.98 14.13
C SER A 221 -6.49 -23.47 14.49
N ASP A 222 -6.82 -24.34 13.54
CA ASP A 222 -6.88 -25.78 13.75
C ASP A 222 -5.49 -26.43 13.66
N ASN A 223 -4.61 -25.85 12.88
CA ASN A 223 -3.22 -26.30 12.73
C ASN A 223 -2.30 -25.87 13.87
N ILE A 224 -2.68 -24.87 14.68
CA ILE A 224 -1.89 -24.47 15.85
C ILE A 224 -1.75 -25.62 16.84
N GLN A 225 -2.82 -26.38 17.09
CA GLN A 225 -2.79 -27.54 17.97
C GLN A 225 -1.90 -28.65 17.40
N LEU A 226 -2.08 -28.98 16.12
CA LEU A 226 -1.26 -29.96 15.41
C LEU A 226 0.22 -29.53 15.34
N LEU A 227 0.48 -28.24 15.21
CA LEU A 227 1.84 -27.69 15.23
C LEU A 227 2.47 -27.85 16.61
N LYS A 228 1.71 -27.66 17.69
CA LYS A 228 2.17 -27.89 19.07
C LYS A 228 2.61 -29.34 19.26
N GLU A 229 1.75 -30.28 18.91
CA GLU A 229 2.01 -31.73 19.07
C GLU A 229 3.05 -32.24 18.09
N GLY A 230 2.95 -31.86 16.81
CA GLY A 230 3.91 -32.24 15.78
C GLY A 230 5.28 -31.61 15.95
N TYR A 231 5.34 -30.44 16.54
CA TYR A 231 6.57 -29.73 16.82
C TYR A 231 7.39 -30.42 17.91
N ILE A 232 6.73 -30.87 18.98
CA ILE A 232 7.36 -31.61 20.06
C ILE A 232 7.78 -33.01 19.61
N SER A 233 6.94 -33.67 18.83
CA SER A 233 7.26 -35.01 18.31
C SER A 233 8.24 -34.97 17.11
N GLY A 234 8.25 -33.90 16.33
CA GLY A 234 9.07 -33.78 15.13
C GLY A 234 10.48 -33.24 15.35
N ILE A 235 10.73 -32.58 16.46
CA ILE A 235 12.08 -32.14 16.82
C ILE A 235 12.78 -33.29 17.54
N SER A 236 13.88 -33.73 16.98
CA SER A 236 14.67 -34.85 17.53
C SER A 236 15.08 -34.62 18.99
N ALA A 237 15.32 -35.70 19.71
CA ALA A 237 15.83 -35.71 21.09
C ALA A 237 17.03 -34.76 21.35
N LYS A 238 17.74 -34.38 20.31
CA LYS A 238 18.79 -33.36 20.35
C LYS A 238 18.38 -32.01 20.96
N TYR A 239 17.10 -31.66 20.87
CA TYR A 239 16.57 -30.38 21.35
C TYR A 239 15.58 -30.56 22.52
N GLU A 240 15.57 -31.71 23.15
CA GLU A 240 14.61 -32.07 24.20
C GLU A 240 14.60 -31.06 25.36
N HIS A 241 15.76 -30.56 25.76
CA HIS A 241 15.87 -29.51 26.78
C HIS A 241 15.27 -28.16 26.35
N ILE A 242 15.29 -27.85 25.03
CA ILE A 242 14.67 -26.66 24.46
C ILE A 242 13.16 -26.87 24.38
N LEU A 243 12.72 -28.07 24.04
CA LEU A 243 11.32 -28.43 23.96
C LEU A 243 10.62 -28.38 25.30
N ALA A 244 11.28 -28.83 26.36
CA ALA A 244 10.78 -28.71 27.73
C ALA A 244 10.55 -27.23 28.13
N GLY A 245 11.41 -26.31 27.67
CA GLY A 245 11.21 -24.89 27.82
C GLY A 245 10.07 -24.33 26.97
N LEU A 246 9.83 -24.94 25.80
CA LEU A 246 8.70 -24.56 24.93
C LEU A 246 7.33 -24.98 25.48
N ASP A 247 7.26 -25.95 26.38
CA ASP A 247 6.03 -26.27 27.08
C ASP A 247 5.50 -25.11 27.92
N VAL A 248 6.39 -24.26 28.43
CA VAL A 248 6.02 -23.01 29.12
C VAL A 248 5.52 -21.95 28.13
N ILE A 249 5.97 -22.00 26.90
CA ILE A 249 5.54 -21.11 25.82
C ILE A 249 4.28 -21.64 25.15
N ARG A 250 3.88 -22.85 25.48
CA ARG A 250 2.66 -23.42 24.96
C ARG A 250 1.46 -22.63 25.39
N TYR A 251 1.43 -21.37 24.93
CA TYR A 251 0.26 -20.97 24.28
C TYR A 251 -1.02 -20.93 25.08
N ASP A 252 -1.01 -21.25 26.30
CA ASP A 252 -2.17 -21.15 27.20
C ASP A 252 -2.32 -19.75 27.76
N GLU A 253 -1.58 -18.83 27.12
CA GLU A 253 -1.59 -17.42 27.49
C GLU A 253 -1.90 -16.53 26.30
#